data_30ef03e67d3b4a33f1fcec3633c721f1
#
_entry.id   30ef03e67d3b4a33f1fcec3633c721f1
#
_cell.length_a   1.000
_cell.length_b   1.000
_cell.length_c   1.000
_cell.angle_alpha   90.00
_cell.angle_beta   90.00
_cell.angle_gamma   90.00
#
_symmetry.space_group_name_H-M   'P 1'
#
loop_
_entity.id
_entity.type
_entity.pdbx_description
1 polymer ?
#
loop_
_entity_poly.entity_id
_entity_poly.type
_entity_poly.pdbx_seq_one_letter_code
_entity_poly.pdbx_strand_id
1 'polypeptide(L)'
;LHYYTVKGWNGSKGSATEFNEEEYYNTLGKAVEVEPVIVKHIAIMDKYDPEKKVDLLLDEWGTWFDVEPGTNPGHLFQQNTMRDAIVAALSLNIFHKYTERLKMANIAQLANVLQSMVLTQGDKMVLTPTYHTFRMYNVHQDAMYLPSTCDSPKFVDELERECPVVDTTASRSQDGTIHVTLTNTSLDEAAEITGEIGAKGGKVTAAEVLTAADAHDYNAFDKPEVVKPVEFGDFKVKGDKIIVKMPAMAFVSLTVEI
;
A
#
# COMPACT_ATOMS: atom_id res chain seq x y z
N LEU A 1 4.45 -12.89 13.23
CA LEU A 1 3.79 -11.64 13.61
C LEU A 1 2.48 -11.48 12.84
N HIS A 2 1.40 -10.99 13.49
CA HIS A 2 0.15 -10.58 12.85
C HIS A 2 -0.13 -9.12 13.19
N TYR A 3 -0.67 -8.36 12.25
CA TYR A 3 -1.09 -6.99 12.46
C TYR A 3 -2.29 -6.64 11.59
N TYR A 4 -3.40 -6.23 12.22
CA TYR A 4 -4.58 -5.79 11.50
C TYR A 4 -4.80 -4.28 11.66
N THR A 5 -5.08 -3.62 10.56
CA THR A 5 -5.59 -2.27 10.49
C THR A 5 -7.07 -2.31 10.86
N VAL A 6 -7.34 -2.20 12.15
CA VAL A 6 -8.67 -2.34 12.76
C VAL A 6 -8.93 -1.19 13.73
N LYS A 7 -10.15 -0.62 13.71
CA LYS A 7 -10.56 0.47 14.61
C LYS A 7 -10.46 0.04 16.09
N GLY A 8 -10.81 -1.20 16.38
CA GLY A 8 -10.76 -1.79 17.72
C GLY A 8 -11.26 -3.23 17.70
N TRP A 9 -10.89 -4.00 18.72
CA TRP A 9 -11.29 -5.41 18.83
C TRP A 9 -12.68 -5.60 19.45
N ASN A 10 -13.20 -4.58 20.16
CA ASN A 10 -14.51 -4.59 20.80
C ASN A 10 -15.48 -3.67 20.04
N GLY A 11 -16.72 -4.14 19.80
CA GLY A 11 -17.73 -3.39 19.09
C GLY A 11 -17.60 -3.41 17.58
N SER A 12 -18.21 -2.45 16.91
CA SER A 12 -18.14 -2.27 15.45
C SER A 12 -16.72 -1.88 15.02
N LYS A 13 -16.28 -2.44 13.92
CA LYS A 13 -15.01 -2.12 13.26
C LYS A 13 -15.14 -1.09 12.16
N GLY A 14 -16.36 -0.59 11.95
CA GLY A 14 -16.71 0.30 10.84
C GLY A 14 -17.03 -0.43 9.54
N SER A 15 -17.67 0.27 8.62
CA SER A 15 -18.03 -0.27 7.31
C SER A 15 -16.84 -0.28 6.35
N ALA A 16 -16.76 -1.31 5.51
CA ALA A 16 -15.80 -1.36 4.42
C ALA A 16 -16.11 -0.33 3.33
N THR A 17 -17.38 -0.04 3.08
CA THR A 17 -17.86 0.80 1.96
C THR A 17 -18.49 2.13 2.37
N GLU A 18 -18.98 2.23 3.60
CA GLU A 18 -19.64 3.44 4.12
C GLU A 18 -18.79 4.06 5.24
N PHE A 19 -18.00 5.07 4.91
CA PHE A 19 -17.09 5.74 5.84
C PHE A 19 -16.99 7.23 5.50
N ASN A 20 -16.68 8.06 6.47
CA ASN A 20 -16.43 9.48 6.27
C ASN A 20 -14.91 9.77 6.15
N GLU A 21 -14.56 11.03 5.92
CA GLU A 21 -13.17 11.50 5.81
C GLU A 21 -12.34 11.16 7.05
N GLU A 22 -12.90 11.36 8.24
CA GLU A 22 -12.26 11.05 9.52
C GLU A 22 -11.92 9.54 9.62
N GLU A 23 -12.87 8.67 9.28
CA GLU A 23 -12.66 7.22 9.28
C GLU A 23 -11.67 6.77 8.21
N TYR A 24 -11.58 7.48 7.08
CA TYR A 24 -10.55 7.28 6.08
C TYR A 24 -9.15 7.54 6.68
N TYR A 25 -8.92 8.75 7.21
CA TYR A 25 -7.62 9.11 7.79
C TYR A 25 -7.27 8.29 9.03
N ASN A 26 -8.23 7.97 9.89
CA ASN A 26 -8.04 7.08 11.03
C ASN A 26 -7.60 5.66 10.59
N THR A 27 -8.10 5.18 9.46
CA THR A 27 -7.67 3.89 8.89
C THR A 27 -6.22 3.95 8.42
N LEU A 28 -5.81 5.03 7.73
CA LEU A 28 -4.43 5.20 7.30
C LEU A 28 -3.47 5.40 8.48
N GLY A 29 -3.85 6.21 9.48
CA GLY A 29 -3.11 6.36 10.72
C GLY A 29 -2.91 5.03 11.45
N LYS A 30 -3.93 4.16 11.43
CA LYS A 30 -3.83 2.81 12.00
C LYS A 30 -2.90 1.91 11.19
N ALA A 31 -2.89 2.03 9.87
CA ALA A 31 -1.99 1.23 9.01
C ALA A 31 -0.52 1.50 9.31
N VAL A 32 -0.11 2.76 9.49
CA VAL A 32 1.30 3.10 9.75
C VAL A 32 1.79 2.68 11.14
N GLU A 33 0.92 2.41 12.09
CA GLU A 33 1.30 1.86 13.41
C GLU A 33 1.94 0.46 13.35
N VAL A 34 1.87 -0.23 12.21
CA VAL A 34 2.61 -1.49 12.02
C VAL A 34 4.12 -1.28 12.10
N GLU A 35 4.63 -0.12 11.69
CA GLU A 35 6.06 0.17 11.65
C GLU A 35 6.72 0.09 13.04
N PRO A 36 6.26 0.78 14.09
CA PRO A 36 6.83 0.63 15.42
C PRO A 36 6.70 -0.78 16.00
N VAL A 37 5.71 -1.56 15.59
CA VAL A 37 5.57 -2.97 15.99
C VAL A 37 6.69 -3.80 15.37
N ILE A 38 6.93 -3.65 14.05
CA ILE A 38 8.03 -4.32 13.33
C ILE A 38 9.38 -3.96 13.97
N VAL A 39 9.64 -2.67 14.17
CA VAL A 39 10.89 -2.17 14.77
C VAL A 39 11.15 -2.79 16.14
N LYS A 40 10.14 -2.87 17.01
CA LYS A 40 10.27 -3.49 18.33
C LYS A 40 10.58 -4.98 18.25
N HIS A 41 9.95 -5.72 17.33
CA HIS A 41 10.25 -7.14 17.12
C HIS A 41 11.67 -7.36 16.61
N ILE A 42 12.09 -6.56 15.61
CA ILE A 42 13.45 -6.63 15.06
C ILE A 42 14.48 -6.33 16.16
N ALA A 43 14.28 -5.30 16.97
CA ALA A 43 15.21 -4.96 18.06
C ALA A 43 15.36 -6.09 19.09
N ILE A 44 14.28 -6.82 19.38
CA ILE A 44 14.33 -8.00 20.26
C ILE A 44 15.09 -9.14 19.55
N MET A 45 14.78 -9.40 18.29
CA MET A 45 15.44 -10.46 17.51
C MET A 45 16.94 -10.19 17.37
N ASP A 46 17.35 -8.96 17.07
CA ASP A 46 18.76 -8.58 16.92
C ASP A 46 19.58 -8.77 18.22
N LYS A 47 18.91 -8.66 19.38
CA LYS A 47 19.55 -8.94 20.68
C LYS A 47 19.90 -10.43 20.86
N TYR A 48 19.04 -11.35 20.37
CA TYR A 48 19.19 -12.80 20.59
C TYR A 48 19.74 -13.54 19.36
N ASP A 49 19.64 -12.92 18.19
CA ASP A 49 20.13 -13.43 16.90
C ASP A 49 20.82 -12.28 16.12
N PRO A 50 21.98 -11.80 16.60
CA PRO A 50 22.70 -10.69 15.99
C PRO A 50 23.23 -10.99 14.57
N GLU A 51 23.39 -12.30 14.25
CA GLU A 51 23.80 -12.73 12.91
C GLU A 51 22.62 -12.81 11.92
N LYS A 52 21.40 -12.45 12.36
CA LYS A 52 20.17 -12.41 11.56
C LYS A 52 19.87 -13.71 10.80
N LYS A 53 20.05 -14.86 11.47
CA LYS A 53 19.78 -16.18 10.89
C LYS A 53 18.30 -16.55 10.87
N VAL A 54 17.50 -15.91 11.73
CA VAL A 54 16.06 -16.15 11.86
C VAL A 54 15.32 -14.98 11.23
N ASP A 55 14.50 -15.24 10.24
CA ASP A 55 13.71 -14.24 9.57
C ASP A 55 12.46 -13.84 10.38
N LEU A 56 12.02 -12.60 10.23
CA LEU A 56 10.71 -12.15 10.68
C LEU A 56 9.70 -12.36 9.55
N LEU A 57 8.59 -13.00 9.87
CA LEU A 57 7.46 -13.15 8.95
C LEU A 57 6.25 -12.42 9.53
N LEU A 58 5.60 -11.59 8.72
CA LEU A 58 4.30 -10.99 9.01
C LEU A 58 3.23 -11.86 8.35
N ASP A 59 2.76 -12.87 9.08
CA ASP A 59 1.94 -13.95 8.54
C ASP A 59 0.52 -13.50 8.19
N GLU A 60 0.01 -12.46 8.85
CA GLU A 60 -1.28 -11.87 8.54
C GLU A 60 -1.23 -10.36 8.72
N TRP A 61 -1.74 -9.62 7.72
CA TRP A 61 -1.97 -8.19 7.81
C TRP A 61 -3.09 -7.75 6.87
N GLY A 62 -3.62 -6.56 7.07
CA GLY A 62 -4.65 -5.96 6.24
C GLY A 62 -5.71 -5.24 7.06
N THR A 63 -6.70 -4.68 6.38
CA THR A 63 -7.86 -4.05 7.00
C THR A 63 -8.85 -5.08 7.52
N TRP A 64 -9.49 -4.77 8.63
CA TRP A 64 -10.57 -5.59 9.19
C TRP A 64 -11.74 -4.70 9.57
N PHE A 65 -12.78 -4.75 8.75
CA PHE A 65 -14.06 -4.06 8.97
C PHE A 65 -15.17 -5.02 9.40
N ASP A 66 -16.34 -4.47 9.68
CA ASP A 66 -17.53 -5.28 9.86
C ASP A 66 -17.87 -6.02 8.55
N VAL A 67 -18.43 -7.20 8.66
CA VAL A 67 -18.83 -8.00 7.48
C VAL A 67 -19.91 -7.28 6.68
N GLU A 68 -19.90 -7.49 5.35
CA GLU A 68 -20.94 -6.91 4.50
C GLU A 68 -22.33 -7.33 4.95
N PRO A 69 -23.30 -6.38 5.00
CA PRO A 69 -24.66 -6.65 5.41
C PRO A 69 -25.31 -7.81 4.63
N GLY A 70 -25.98 -8.70 5.33
CA GLY A 70 -26.63 -9.86 4.73
C GLY A 70 -25.72 -11.07 4.45
N THR A 71 -24.44 -10.97 4.78
CA THR A 71 -23.49 -12.11 4.68
C THR A 71 -23.36 -12.84 6.03
N ASN A 72 -22.79 -14.06 5.99
CA ASN A 72 -22.54 -14.81 7.22
C ASN A 72 -21.36 -14.18 8.00
N PRO A 73 -21.57 -13.72 9.26
CA PRO A 73 -20.51 -13.08 10.04
C PRO A 73 -19.26 -13.94 10.25
N GLY A 74 -19.42 -15.27 10.28
CA GLY A 74 -18.30 -16.19 10.45
C GLY A 74 -17.39 -16.32 9.21
N HIS A 75 -17.82 -15.80 8.06
CA HIS A 75 -17.01 -15.83 6.83
C HIS A 75 -16.13 -14.60 6.67
N LEU A 76 -16.29 -13.57 7.50
CA LEU A 76 -15.49 -12.34 7.49
C LEU A 76 -15.41 -11.67 6.11
N PHE A 77 -16.50 -11.75 5.33
CA PHE A 77 -16.55 -11.15 4.01
C PHE A 77 -16.73 -9.63 4.14
N GLN A 78 -15.82 -8.87 3.59
CA GLN A 78 -15.90 -7.43 3.43
C GLN A 78 -15.53 -7.03 2.01
N GLN A 79 -16.05 -5.88 1.55
CA GLN A 79 -15.63 -5.27 0.30
C GLN A 79 -14.27 -4.59 0.46
N ASN A 80 -13.58 -4.37 -0.66
CA ASN A 80 -12.31 -3.67 -0.72
C ASN A 80 -12.43 -2.44 -1.62
N THR A 81 -12.20 -1.25 -1.07
CA THR A 81 -12.33 0.02 -1.76
C THR A 81 -10.97 0.61 -2.15
N MET A 82 -10.96 1.80 -2.75
CA MET A 82 -9.72 2.55 -3.01
C MET A 82 -8.96 2.85 -1.70
N ARG A 83 -9.65 3.06 -0.56
CA ARG A 83 -9.03 3.18 0.76
C ARG A 83 -8.14 1.96 1.09
N ASP A 84 -8.62 0.75 0.81
CA ASP A 84 -7.85 -0.48 1.05
C ASP A 84 -6.61 -0.58 0.15
N ALA A 85 -6.70 -0.10 -1.09
CA ALA A 85 -5.55 -0.01 -1.98
C ALA A 85 -4.46 0.92 -1.43
N ILE A 86 -4.84 2.08 -0.88
CA ILE A 86 -3.90 3.02 -0.25
C ILE A 86 -3.30 2.42 1.04
N VAL A 87 -4.11 1.76 1.87
CA VAL A 87 -3.61 1.01 3.05
C VAL A 87 -2.57 -0.03 2.64
N ALA A 88 -2.86 -0.79 1.57
CA ALA A 88 -1.92 -1.80 1.08
C ALA A 88 -0.62 -1.16 0.58
N ALA A 89 -0.70 -0.05 -0.17
CA ALA A 89 0.47 0.67 -0.68
C ALA A 89 1.37 1.19 0.46
N LEU A 90 0.79 1.85 1.47
CA LEU A 90 1.52 2.33 2.66
C LEU A 90 2.17 1.18 3.42
N SER A 91 1.41 0.10 3.66
CA SER A 91 1.91 -1.06 4.40
C SER A 91 3.09 -1.73 3.68
N LEU A 92 2.97 -1.94 2.37
CA LEU A 92 4.03 -2.52 1.55
C LEU A 92 5.29 -1.63 1.52
N ASN A 93 5.14 -0.31 1.43
CA ASN A 93 6.27 0.63 1.52
C ASN A 93 6.98 0.52 2.88
N ILE A 94 6.23 0.37 3.98
CA ILE A 94 6.81 0.16 5.30
C ILE A 94 7.56 -1.17 5.35
N PHE A 95 6.95 -2.27 4.90
CA PHE A 95 7.57 -3.60 4.94
C PHE A 95 8.88 -3.64 4.14
N HIS A 96 8.91 -2.95 3.01
CA HIS A 96 10.08 -2.88 2.15
C HIS A 96 11.30 -2.21 2.82
N LYS A 97 11.10 -1.29 3.75
CA LYS A 97 12.18 -0.67 4.55
C LYS A 97 12.94 -1.70 5.42
N TYR A 98 12.29 -2.81 5.79
CA TYR A 98 12.79 -3.80 6.76
C TYR A 98 13.15 -5.14 6.14
N THR A 99 13.34 -5.21 4.82
CA THR A 99 13.64 -6.45 4.07
C THR A 99 14.91 -7.17 4.49
N GLU A 100 15.80 -6.52 5.25
CA GLU A 100 16.93 -7.22 5.86
C GLU A 100 16.48 -8.31 6.84
N ARG A 101 15.37 -8.11 7.55
CA ARG A 101 14.85 -9.03 8.57
C ARG A 101 13.44 -9.54 8.24
N LEU A 102 12.58 -8.68 7.71
CA LEU A 102 11.21 -9.03 7.30
C LEU A 102 11.24 -9.62 5.89
N LYS A 103 11.11 -10.94 5.78
CA LYS A 103 11.25 -11.68 4.51
C LYS A 103 9.94 -12.04 3.85
N MET A 104 8.84 -11.97 4.58
CA MET A 104 7.51 -12.32 4.06
C MET A 104 6.44 -11.48 4.77
N ALA A 105 5.46 -11.02 4.02
CA ALA A 105 4.28 -10.33 4.54
C ALA A 105 3.04 -10.78 3.75
N ASN A 106 2.17 -11.56 4.42
CA ASN A 106 1.01 -12.20 3.79
C ASN A 106 -0.26 -11.40 4.07
N ILE A 107 -0.90 -10.92 3.01
CA ILE A 107 -2.22 -10.26 3.12
C ILE A 107 -3.28 -11.24 3.64
N ALA A 108 -4.15 -10.80 4.47
CA ALA A 108 -5.29 -11.59 4.92
C ALA A 108 -6.59 -11.07 4.26
N GLN A 109 -7.09 -11.83 3.20
CA GLN A 109 -6.53 -13.07 2.69
C GLN A 109 -6.56 -13.09 1.15
N LEU A 110 -6.31 -14.27 0.56
CA LEU A 110 -6.29 -14.39 -0.90
C LEU A 110 -7.66 -14.15 -1.54
N ALA A 111 -8.74 -14.75 -0.98
CA ALA A 111 -10.08 -14.70 -1.57
C ALA A 111 -11.18 -14.58 -0.51
N ASN A 112 -12.15 -13.69 -0.76
CA ASN A 112 -13.42 -13.55 -0.05
C ASN A 112 -13.37 -13.21 1.45
N VAL A 113 -12.20 -13.09 2.05
CA VAL A 113 -12.04 -12.90 3.49
C VAL A 113 -11.21 -11.65 3.77
N LEU A 114 -11.74 -10.75 4.58
CA LEU A 114 -11.06 -9.52 5.00
C LEU A 114 -10.54 -8.70 3.80
N GLN A 115 -9.33 -8.17 3.86
CA GLN A 115 -8.71 -7.44 2.74
C GLN A 115 -8.23 -8.42 1.67
N SER A 116 -9.16 -8.95 0.88
CA SER A 116 -8.85 -10.00 -0.09
C SER A 116 -8.33 -9.48 -1.43
N MET A 117 -7.52 -10.30 -2.08
CA MET A 117 -6.99 -10.04 -3.44
C MET A 117 -8.07 -10.20 -4.51
N VAL A 118 -8.93 -11.20 -4.34
CA VAL A 118 -10.00 -11.51 -5.27
C VAL A 118 -11.31 -11.79 -4.53
N LEU A 119 -12.42 -11.45 -5.17
CA LEU A 119 -13.74 -11.89 -4.71
C LEU A 119 -14.31 -12.87 -5.74
N THR A 120 -14.97 -13.92 -5.23
CA THR A 120 -15.59 -14.96 -6.07
C THR A 120 -17.02 -15.21 -5.65
N GLN A 121 -17.91 -15.43 -6.64
CA GLN A 121 -19.30 -15.80 -6.40
C GLN A 121 -19.79 -16.70 -7.54
N GLY A 122 -20.00 -17.98 -7.26
CA GLY A 122 -20.34 -18.97 -8.29
C GLY A 122 -19.21 -19.09 -9.33
N ASP A 123 -19.53 -18.80 -10.57
CA ASP A 123 -18.60 -18.79 -11.71
C ASP A 123 -17.94 -17.45 -11.99
N LYS A 124 -18.22 -16.43 -11.16
CA LYS A 124 -17.68 -15.07 -11.30
C LYS A 124 -16.49 -14.85 -10.39
N MET A 125 -15.55 -14.02 -10.88
CA MET A 125 -14.41 -13.53 -10.12
C MET A 125 -14.21 -12.05 -10.44
N VAL A 126 -13.79 -11.28 -9.43
CA VAL A 126 -13.39 -9.88 -9.59
C VAL A 126 -12.08 -9.62 -8.84
N LEU A 127 -11.20 -8.84 -9.45
CA LEU A 127 -9.95 -8.37 -8.85
C LEU A 127 -10.22 -7.12 -8.01
N THR A 128 -9.78 -7.10 -6.76
CA THR A 128 -9.99 -5.96 -5.86
C THR A 128 -8.98 -4.84 -6.14
N PRO A 129 -9.23 -3.60 -5.67
CA PRO A 129 -8.20 -2.55 -5.67
C PRO A 129 -6.91 -2.97 -4.95
N THR A 130 -7.01 -3.76 -3.88
CA THR A 130 -5.86 -4.37 -3.18
C THR A 130 -5.02 -5.25 -4.11
N TYR A 131 -5.64 -6.10 -4.94
CA TYR A 131 -4.93 -6.88 -5.94
C TYR A 131 -4.11 -5.99 -6.88
N HIS A 132 -4.70 -4.92 -7.36
CA HIS A 132 -4.01 -4.02 -8.29
C HIS A 132 -2.79 -3.35 -7.64
N THR A 133 -2.88 -2.97 -6.37
CA THR A 133 -1.72 -2.48 -5.62
C THR A 133 -0.60 -3.51 -5.58
N PHE A 134 -0.90 -4.77 -5.23
CA PHE A 134 0.10 -5.84 -5.21
C PHE A 134 0.71 -6.08 -6.60
N ARG A 135 -0.11 -6.12 -7.65
CA ARG A 135 0.37 -6.29 -9.02
C ARG A 135 1.35 -5.18 -9.42
N MET A 136 1.03 -3.94 -9.10
CA MET A 136 1.92 -2.80 -9.39
C MET A 136 3.17 -2.81 -8.52
N TYR A 137 3.07 -3.32 -7.29
CA TYR A 137 4.19 -3.43 -6.35
C TYR A 137 5.15 -4.57 -6.70
N ASN A 138 4.74 -5.50 -7.56
CA ASN A 138 5.55 -6.65 -7.96
C ASN A 138 6.88 -6.28 -8.66
N VAL A 139 7.05 -5.04 -9.10
CA VAL A 139 8.32 -4.50 -9.62
C VAL A 139 9.47 -4.55 -8.59
N HIS A 140 9.15 -4.61 -7.30
CA HIS A 140 10.12 -4.71 -6.21
C HIS A 140 10.49 -6.16 -5.86
N GLN A 141 9.79 -7.16 -6.44
CA GLN A 141 10.07 -8.57 -6.19
C GLN A 141 11.47 -8.93 -6.70
N ASP A 142 12.25 -9.65 -5.88
CA ASP A 142 13.62 -10.06 -6.16
C ASP A 142 14.59 -8.90 -6.51
N ALA A 143 14.21 -7.67 -6.19
CA ALA A 143 15.04 -6.47 -6.37
C ALA A 143 15.70 -6.05 -5.04
N MET A 144 16.81 -5.34 -5.14
CA MET A 144 17.51 -4.81 -3.96
C MET A 144 16.84 -3.52 -3.49
N TYR A 145 16.42 -3.47 -2.23
CA TYR A 145 15.89 -2.25 -1.63
C TYR A 145 16.91 -1.11 -1.71
N LEU A 146 16.48 0.06 -2.14
CA LEU A 146 17.24 1.30 -2.13
C LEU A 146 16.68 2.21 -1.02
N PRO A 147 17.49 2.56 0.01
CA PRO A 147 17.06 3.52 1.01
C PRO A 147 16.60 4.82 0.35
N SER A 148 15.35 5.18 0.58
CA SER A 148 14.72 6.38 0.05
C SER A 148 14.16 7.22 1.18
N THR A 149 14.17 8.53 1.03
CA THR A 149 13.55 9.49 1.96
C THR A 149 12.58 10.37 1.19
N CYS A 150 11.45 10.67 1.80
CA CYS A 150 10.48 11.60 1.27
C CYS A 150 10.24 12.71 2.30
N ASP A 151 10.50 13.96 1.90
CA ASP A 151 10.09 15.11 2.70
C ASP A 151 8.65 15.46 2.30
N SER A 152 7.73 15.08 3.15
CA SER A 152 6.29 15.19 2.91
C SER A 152 5.60 15.78 4.13
N PRO A 153 4.59 16.66 3.94
CA PRO A 153 3.67 16.98 5.01
C PRO A 153 3.07 15.71 5.62
N LYS A 154 2.60 15.84 6.85
CA LYS A 154 1.88 14.76 7.53
C LYS A 154 0.51 15.24 7.91
N PHE A 155 -0.47 14.38 7.85
CA PHE A 155 -1.71 14.57 8.59
C PHE A 155 -1.62 13.87 9.96
N VAL A 156 -2.41 14.34 10.90
CA VAL A 156 -2.54 13.77 12.23
C VAL A 156 -4.00 13.38 12.40
N ASP A 157 -4.25 12.13 12.73
CA ASP A 157 -5.60 11.66 12.96
C ASP A 157 -6.08 11.95 14.40
N GLU A 158 -7.32 11.57 14.72
CA GLU A 158 -7.92 11.81 16.04
C GLU A 158 -7.17 11.18 17.22
N LEU A 159 -6.38 10.15 16.97
CA LEU A 159 -5.57 9.45 17.96
C LEU A 159 -4.11 9.93 17.98
N GLU A 160 -3.85 11.11 17.43
CA GLU A 160 -2.53 11.74 17.34
C GLU A 160 -1.49 10.90 16.56
N ARG A 161 -1.94 10.05 15.61
CA ARG A 161 -1.07 9.27 14.75
C ARG A 161 -0.69 10.08 13.53
N GLU A 162 0.61 10.19 13.29
CA GLU A 162 1.15 10.88 12.13
C GLU A 162 1.25 9.93 10.93
N CYS A 163 0.69 10.33 9.79
CA CYS A 163 0.81 9.62 8.54
C CYS A 163 1.31 10.57 7.44
N PRO A 164 2.27 10.19 6.61
CA PRO A 164 2.75 11.04 5.53
C PRO A 164 1.66 11.24 4.47
N VAL A 165 1.55 12.46 3.94
CA VAL A 165 0.67 12.75 2.78
C VAL A 165 1.21 12.04 1.54
N VAL A 166 2.54 12.03 1.36
CA VAL A 166 3.18 11.22 0.31
C VAL A 166 4.22 10.30 0.94
N ASP A 167 4.16 9.02 0.60
CA ASP A 167 5.17 8.03 0.97
C ASP A 167 5.77 7.38 -0.29
N THR A 168 7.00 6.86 -0.17
CA THR A 168 7.73 6.27 -1.29
C THR A 168 8.65 5.15 -0.87
N THR A 169 8.89 4.23 -1.79
CA THR A 169 9.99 3.28 -1.71
C THR A 169 10.64 3.08 -3.06
N ALA A 170 11.87 2.57 -3.06
CA ALA A 170 12.62 2.30 -4.28
C ALA A 170 13.40 0.99 -4.18
N SER A 171 13.63 0.37 -5.33
CA SER A 171 14.49 -0.80 -5.46
C SER A 171 15.28 -0.78 -6.77
N ARG A 172 16.29 -1.65 -6.86
CA ARG A 172 17.08 -1.87 -8.06
C ARG A 172 17.07 -3.34 -8.41
N SER A 173 16.64 -3.66 -9.61
CA SER A 173 16.73 -5.00 -10.20
C SER A 173 18.17 -5.39 -10.53
N GLN A 174 18.40 -6.67 -10.79
CA GLN A 174 19.75 -7.20 -11.11
C GLN A 174 20.34 -6.62 -12.40
N ASP A 175 19.50 -6.19 -13.34
CA ASP A 175 19.89 -5.53 -14.59
C ASP A 175 20.22 -4.04 -14.42
N GLY A 176 20.09 -3.51 -13.22
CA GLY A 176 20.35 -2.11 -12.88
C GLY A 176 19.13 -1.18 -12.95
N THR A 177 17.99 -1.66 -13.44
CA THR A 177 16.75 -0.89 -13.53
C THR A 177 16.27 -0.47 -12.14
N ILE A 178 15.87 0.79 -11.99
CA ILE A 178 15.32 1.34 -10.74
C ILE A 178 13.81 1.33 -10.82
N HIS A 179 13.17 0.85 -9.75
CA HIS A 179 11.74 0.90 -9.54
C HIS A 179 11.42 1.84 -8.38
N VAL A 180 10.45 2.70 -8.57
CA VAL A 180 9.97 3.65 -7.55
C VAL A 180 8.46 3.52 -7.45
N THR A 181 7.95 3.35 -6.23
CA THR A 181 6.52 3.48 -5.95
C THR A 181 6.26 4.66 -5.05
N LEU A 182 5.18 5.38 -5.35
CA LEU A 182 4.75 6.59 -4.65
C LEU A 182 3.28 6.43 -4.27
N THR A 183 2.94 6.82 -3.06
CA THR A 183 1.55 6.80 -2.56
C THR A 183 1.15 8.20 -2.13
N ASN A 184 0.11 8.77 -2.73
CA ASN A 184 -0.54 9.99 -2.25
C ASN A 184 -1.77 9.60 -1.44
N THR A 185 -1.77 9.95 -0.16
CA THR A 185 -2.82 9.59 0.80
C THR A 185 -3.91 10.65 0.92
N SER A 186 -3.74 11.85 0.36
CA SER A 186 -4.74 12.91 0.43
C SER A 186 -6.00 12.52 -0.34
N LEU A 187 -7.18 12.78 0.24
CA LEU A 187 -8.47 12.55 -0.41
C LEU A 187 -8.69 13.48 -1.59
N ASP A 188 -8.28 14.75 -1.48
CA ASP A 188 -8.68 15.81 -2.40
C ASP A 188 -7.51 16.49 -3.10
N GLU A 189 -6.27 16.37 -2.56
CA GLU A 189 -5.14 17.14 -3.06
C GLU A 189 -4.19 16.32 -3.92
N ALA A 190 -3.93 16.81 -5.12
CA ALA A 190 -2.84 16.31 -5.96
C ALA A 190 -1.48 16.70 -5.34
N ALA A 191 -0.46 15.87 -5.53
CA ALA A 191 0.89 16.13 -5.05
C ALA A 191 1.89 16.24 -6.19
N GLU A 192 2.80 17.23 -6.12
CA GLU A 192 3.96 17.30 -7.02
C GLU A 192 5.23 16.92 -6.24
N ILE A 193 5.89 15.86 -6.67
CA ILE A 193 7.10 15.32 -6.05
C ILE A 193 8.28 15.56 -6.98
N THR A 194 9.40 16.01 -6.41
CA THR A 194 10.68 16.03 -7.10
C THR A 194 11.61 15.02 -6.44
N GLY A 195 11.93 13.93 -7.16
CA GLY A 195 12.86 12.89 -6.71
C GLY A 195 14.22 13.03 -7.38
N GLU A 196 15.29 12.68 -6.67
CA GLU A 196 16.65 12.51 -7.22
C GLU A 196 16.91 11.02 -7.45
N ILE A 197 17.16 10.63 -8.68
CA ILE A 197 17.37 9.23 -9.08
C ILE A 197 18.84 8.81 -9.12
N GLY A 198 19.73 9.72 -8.68
CA GLY A 198 21.16 9.41 -8.49
C GLY A 198 21.98 9.25 -9.79
N ALA A 199 21.36 9.35 -10.96
CA ALA A 199 22.03 9.23 -12.25
C ALA A 199 21.46 10.21 -13.28
N LYS A 200 22.34 10.77 -14.12
CA LYS A 200 21.92 11.65 -15.24
C LYS A 200 21.47 10.81 -16.42
N GLY A 201 20.36 11.23 -17.05
CA GLY A 201 19.89 10.62 -18.29
C GLY A 201 18.97 9.41 -18.09
N GLY A 202 18.44 9.21 -16.89
CA GLY A 202 17.46 8.18 -16.64
C GLY A 202 16.22 8.33 -17.54
N LYS A 203 15.70 7.20 -18.02
CA LYS A 203 14.52 7.13 -18.87
C LYS A 203 13.44 6.32 -18.16
N VAL A 204 12.26 6.92 -17.98
CA VAL A 204 11.07 6.15 -17.53
C VAL A 204 10.60 5.28 -18.68
N THR A 205 10.62 3.97 -18.49
CA THR A 205 10.24 2.97 -19.50
C THR A 205 8.88 2.35 -19.25
N ALA A 206 8.39 2.41 -18.01
CA ALA A 206 7.02 2.05 -17.66
C ALA A 206 6.54 2.94 -16.51
N ALA A 207 5.27 3.33 -16.56
CA ALA A 207 4.62 4.09 -15.51
C ALA A 207 3.12 3.76 -15.47
N GLU A 208 2.61 3.47 -14.29
CA GLU A 208 1.19 3.18 -14.05
C GLU A 208 0.70 3.94 -12.82
N VAL A 209 -0.57 4.28 -12.83
CA VAL A 209 -1.28 4.86 -11.67
C VAL A 209 -2.54 4.07 -11.36
N LEU A 210 -2.76 3.80 -10.09
CA LEU A 210 -4.02 3.34 -9.51
C LEU A 210 -4.60 4.50 -8.72
N THR A 211 -5.79 4.94 -9.11
CA THR A 211 -6.58 5.98 -8.44
C THR A 211 -8.06 5.77 -8.73
N ALA A 212 -8.93 6.49 -8.05
CA ALA A 212 -10.37 6.43 -8.23
C ALA A 212 -10.97 7.84 -8.13
N ALA A 213 -12.21 8.01 -8.54
CA ALA A 213 -12.93 9.28 -8.39
C ALA A 213 -13.34 9.51 -6.92
N ASP A 214 -13.55 8.43 -6.18
CA ASP A 214 -13.97 8.45 -4.78
C ASP A 214 -13.25 7.33 -3.99
N ALA A 215 -12.96 7.59 -2.70
CA ALA A 215 -12.34 6.60 -1.82
C ALA A 215 -13.21 5.34 -1.59
N HIS A 216 -14.52 5.49 -1.79
CA HIS A 216 -15.50 4.40 -1.68
C HIS A 216 -15.58 3.50 -2.93
N ASP A 217 -14.97 3.91 -4.05
CA ASP A 217 -14.98 3.14 -5.29
C ASP A 217 -14.36 1.76 -5.09
N TYR A 218 -15.05 0.73 -5.60
CA TYR A 218 -14.63 -0.67 -5.54
C TYR A 218 -15.07 -1.43 -6.78
N ASN A 219 -14.46 -2.58 -6.99
CA ASN A 219 -14.80 -3.50 -8.07
C ASN A 219 -15.85 -4.52 -7.60
N ALA A 220 -16.92 -4.65 -8.35
CA ALA A 220 -18.03 -5.57 -8.11
C ALA A 220 -18.25 -6.53 -9.30
N PHE A 221 -18.99 -7.61 -9.08
CA PHE A 221 -19.22 -8.63 -10.12
C PHE A 221 -19.96 -8.12 -11.37
N ASP A 222 -20.72 -7.03 -11.25
CA ASP A 222 -21.40 -6.33 -12.35
C ASP A 222 -20.60 -5.12 -12.86
N LYS A 223 -19.60 -4.66 -12.12
CA LYS A 223 -18.70 -3.55 -12.44
C LYS A 223 -17.26 -3.90 -12.04
N PRO A 224 -16.59 -4.82 -12.77
CA PRO A 224 -15.33 -5.41 -12.30
C PRO A 224 -14.09 -4.52 -12.45
N GLU A 225 -14.20 -3.36 -13.11
CA GLU A 225 -13.07 -2.50 -13.48
C GLU A 225 -13.30 -1.02 -13.15
N VAL A 226 -14.00 -0.71 -12.06
CA VAL A 226 -14.18 0.68 -11.57
C VAL A 226 -12.85 1.25 -11.13
N VAL A 227 -12.07 0.46 -10.38
CA VAL A 227 -10.72 0.80 -9.91
C VAL A 227 -9.74 -0.15 -10.56
N LYS A 228 -8.93 0.35 -11.48
CA LYS A 228 -7.89 -0.40 -12.17
C LYS A 228 -6.70 0.48 -12.53
N PRO A 229 -5.49 -0.07 -12.63
CA PRO A 229 -4.34 0.70 -13.08
C PRO A 229 -4.50 1.16 -14.53
N VAL A 230 -4.00 2.37 -14.78
CA VAL A 230 -3.91 2.93 -16.11
C VAL A 230 -2.50 3.46 -16.36
N GLU A 231 -2.13 3.63 -17.62
CA GLU A 231 -0.85 4.25 -17.99
C GLU A 231 -0.76 5.65 -17.39
N PHE A 232 0.42 5.98 -16.85
CA PHE A 232 0.67 7.25 -16.19
C PHE A 232 1.68 8.07 -16.99
N GLY A 233 1.32 9.34 -17.28
CA GLY A 233 2.12 10.24 -18.12
C GLY A 233 2.51 11.56 -17.44
N ASP A 234 2.01 11.86 -16.25
CA ASP A 234 2.26 13.13 -15.57
C ASP A 234 3.59 13.14 -14.80
N PHE A 235 4.67 12.89 -15.52
CA PHE A 235 6.04 13.00 -15.01
C PHE A 235 6.97 13.67 -16.02
N LYS A 236 8.10 14.20 -15.51
CA LYS A 236 9.17 14.77 -16.32
C LYS A 236 10.52 14.40 -15.75
N VAL A 237 11.46 13.98 -16.62
CA VAL A 237 12.86 13.76 -16.25
C VAL A 237 13.67 14.99 -16.66
N LYS A 238 14.46 15.54 -15.73
CA LYS A 238 15.37 16.67 -15.95
C LYS A 238 16.74 16.37 -15.28
N GLY A 239 17.71 15.97 -16.09
CA GLY A 239 19.05 15.63 -15.59
C GLY A 239 19.01 14.38 -14.72
N ASP A 240 19.25 14.54 -13.44
CA ASP A 240 19.21 13.51 -12.40
C ASP A 240 17.90 13.52 -11.57
N LYS A 241 16.94 14.35 -11.98
CA LYS A 241 15.66 14.52 -11.25
C LYS A 241 14.49 13.99 -12.05
N ILE A 242 13.53 13.44 -11.32
CA ILE A 242 12.19 13.12 -11.83
C ILE A 242 11.16 13.97 -11.09
N ILE A 243 10.30 14.63 -11.83
CA ILE A 243 9.16 15.39 -11.29
C ILE A 243 7.91 14.59 -11.60
N VAL A 244 7.11 14.25 -10.60
CA VAL A 244 5.90 13.44 -10.71
C VAL A 244 4.73 14.22 -10.17
N LYS A 245 3.64 14.33 -10.92
CA LYS A 245 2.39 14.97 -10.50
C LYS A 245 1.34 13.88 -10.27
N MET A 246 1.15 13.53 -9.02
CA MET A 246 0.21 12.49 -8.61
C MET A 246 -1.19 13.07 -8.39
N PRO A 247 -2.26 12.43 -8.86
CA PRO A 247 -3.59 12.77 -8.40
C PRO A 247 -3.78 12.51 -6.90
N ALA A 248 -4.88 12.95 -6.33
CA ALA A 248 -5.32 12.55 -5.00
C ALA A 248 -5.55 11.03 -4.93
N MET A 249 -5.48 10.43 -3.76
CA MET A 249 -5.73 8.99 -3.52
C MET A 249 -5.08 8.11 -4.58
N ALA A 250 -3.77 8.25 -4.77
CA ALA A 250 -3.07 7.57 -5.86
C ALA A 250 -1.92 6.70 -5.40
N PHE A 251 -1.77 5.57 -6.08
CA PHE A 251 -0.58 4.75 -6.03
C PHE A 251 0.06 4.73 -7.41
N VAL A 252 1.30 5.20 -7.51
CA VAL A 252 2.06 5.29 -8.78
C VAL A 252 3.26 4.35 -8.72
N SER A 253 3.47 3.61 -9.81
CA SER A 253 4.67 2.78 -10.02
C SER A 253 5.43 3.28 -11.24
N LEU A 254 6.74 3.50 -11.09
CA LEU A 254 7.64 3.95 -12.14
C LEU A 254 8.80 2.98 -12.29
N THR A 255 9.15 2.65 -13.53
CA THR A 255 10.35 1.90 -13.89
C THR A 255 11.29 2.81 -14.65
N VAL A 256 12.53 2.94 -14.18
CA VAL A 256 13.53 3.89 -14.68
C VAL A 256 14.81 3.15 -15.07
N GLU A 257 15.17 3.21 -16.34
CA GLU A 257 16.49 2.80 -16.85
C GLU A 257 17.50 3.95 -16.68
N ILE A 258 18.73 3.65 -16.20
CA ILE A 258 19.81 4.62 -15.95
C ILE A 258 21.09 4.20 -16.69
#